data_3db6545b8ada5123e891527aff97002e
#
_entry.id   3db6545b8ada5123e891527aff97002e
#
_cell.length_a   1.000
_cell.length_b   1.000
_cell.length_c   1.000
_cell.angle_alpha   90.00
_cell.angle_beta   90.00
_cell.angle_gamma   90.00
#
_symmetry.space_group_name_H-M   'P 1'
#
loop_
_entity.id
_entity.type
_entity.pdbx_description
1 polymer ?
#
loop_
_entity_poly.entity_id
_entity_poly.type
_entity_poly.pdbx_seq_one_letter_code
_entity_poly.pdbx_strand_id
1 'polypeptide(L)'
;DIDGALADENHIVPESAKTACARAQANGHKLFICTGRSVPKIERNILDLGFDGVVSVAGAQANIGDKLLFQHLVSPEAIDAAMAYFAEHHIESYQWQGADGMYISEGYRRHLESKGKTWNRGEFARFWHLLDEIDVPAGSTLGHTIHVSKGSYFTGPEPDVSFEDTQHDLAPWF
;
A
#
# COMPACT_ATOMS: atom_id res chain seq x y z
N ASP A 1 1.64 14.94 -3.59
CA ASP A 1 1.10 13.96 -2.65
C ASP A 1 -0.43 14.03 -2.62
N ILE A 2 -1.06 12.99 -2.08
CA ILE A 2 -2.52 12.96 -1.91
C ILE A 2 -2.88 13.47 -0.51
N ASP A 3 -2.39 12.80 0.51
CA ASP A 3 -2.78 13.04 1.90
C ASP A 3 -2.17 14.33 2.43
N GLY A 4 -3.03 15.30 2.81
CA GLY A 4 -2.61 16.61 3.31
C GLY A 4 -2.06 17.58 2.25
N ALA A 5 -2.14 17.21 0.95
CA ALA A 5 -1.73 18.08 -0.16
C ALA A 5 -2.86 18.26 -1.18
N LEU A 6 -3.28 17.19 -1.85
CA LEU A 6 -4.39 17.22 -2.80
C LEU A 6 -5.75 17.04 -2.10
N ALA A 7 -5.81 16.15 -1.12
CA ALA A 7 -7.00 15.84 -0.34
C ALA A 7 -6.83 16.32 1.11
N ASP A 8 -7.93 16.71 1.73
CA ASP A 8 -8.01 17.11 3.13
C ASP A 8 -7.93 15.89 4.10
N GLU A 9 -8.04 16.15 5.39
CA GLU A 9 -8.04 15.12 6.44
C GLU A 9 -9.21 14.11 6.37
N ASN A 10 -10.27 14.45 5.64
CA ASN A 10 -11.41 13.58 5.35
C ASN A 10 -11.28 12.85 4.02
N HIS A 11 -10.10 12.91 3.38
CA HIS A 11 -9.82 12.37 2.04
C HIS A 11 -10.67 12.98 0.93
N ILE A 12 -11.14 14.22 1.13
CA ILE A 12 -11.93 14.96 0.14
C ILE A 12 -11.01 15.91 -0.62
N VAL A 13 -11.07 15.86 -1.95
CA VAL A 13 -10.40 16.85 -2.82
C VAL A 13 -11.28 18.09 -2.92
N PRO A 14 -10.82 19.27 -2.44
CA PRO A 14 -11.57 20.51 -2.51
C PRO A 14 -11.87 20.94 -3.96
N GLU A 15 -12.98 21.61 -4.20
CA GLU A 15 -13.34 22.12 -5.53
C GLU A 15 -12.30 23.10 -6.12
N SER A 16 -11.62 23.85 -5.25
CA SER A 16 -10.51 24.72 -5.66
C SER A 16 -9.35 23.95 -6.25
N ALA A 17 -8.99 22.80 -5.64
CA ALA A 17 -7.92 21.92 -6.14
C ALA A 17 -8.33 21.25 -7.45
N LYS A 18 -9.56 20.74 -7.58
CA LYS A 18 -10.09 20.19 -8.84
C LYS A 18 -10.04 21.21 -9.96
N THR A 19 -10.51 22.44 -9.69
CA THR A 19 -10.47 23.55 -10.65
C THR A 19 -9.02 23.90 -11.05
N ALA A 20 -8.10 23.93 -10.10
CA ALA A 20 -6.69 24.21 -10.39
C ALA A 20 -6.06 23.12 -11.27
N CYS A 21 -6.32 21.84 -10.98
CA CYS A 21 -5.86 20.72 -11.82
C CYS A 21 -6.42 20.84 -13.25
N ALA A 22 -7.72 21.04 -13.40
CA ALA A 22 -8.35 21.20 -14.72
C ALA A 22 -7.78 22.38 -15.52
N ARG A 23 -7.52 23.52 -14.88
CA ARG A 23 -6.90 24.69 -15.52
C ARG A 23 -5.44 24.41 -15.93
N ALA A 24 -4.67 23.73 -15.09
CA ALA A 24 -3.31 23.36 -15.43
C ALA A 24 -3.27 22.46 -16.66
N GLN A 25 -4.14 21.44 -16.70
CA GLN A 25 -4.28 20.54 -17.85
C GLN A 25 -4.71 21.28 -19.13
N ALA A 26 -5.69 22.17 -19.02
CA ALA A 26 -6.15 23.00 -20.15
C ALA A 26 -5.03 23.89 -20.70
N ASN A 27 -4.07 24.29 -19.87
CA ASN A 27 -2.87 25.04 -20.29
C ASN A 27 -1.72 24.14 -20.80
N GLY A 28 -1.96 22.84 -20.97
CA GLY A 28 -0.99 21.88 -21.51
C GLY A 28 -0.01 21.32 -20.49
N HIS A 29 -0.16 21.59 -19.20
CA HIS A 29 0.67 20.99 -18.16
C HIS A 29 0.32 19.52 -17.95
N LYS A 30 1.35 18.71 -17.67
CA LYS A 30 1.21 17.31 -17.31
C LYS A 30 1.18 17.18 -15.79
N LEU A 31 0.18 16.50 -15.28
CA LEU A 31 -0.02 16.31 -13.85
C LEU A 31 0.23 14.86 -13.45
N PHE A 32 1.01 14.69 -12.38
CA PHE A 32 1.34 13.38 -11.84
C PHE A 32 0.97 13.30 -10.36
N ILE A 33 0.37 12.18 -9.94
CA ILE A 33 0.27 11.82 -8.53
C ILE A 33 1.62 11.28 -8.07
N CYS A 34 2.07 11.70 -6.89
CA CYS A 34 3.22 11.10 -6.20
C CYS A 34 2.78 10.77 -4.78
N THR A 35 2.73 9.48 -4.40
CA THR A 35 2.10 9.04 -3.16
C THR A 35 2.75 7.79 -2.56
N GLY A 36 2.68 7.67 -1.23
CA GLY A 36 3.02 6.43 -0.52
C GLY A 36 2.00 5.30 -0.66
N ARG A 37 0.81 5.59 -1.20
CA ARG A 37 -0.23 4.59 -1.44
C ARG A 37 0.12 3.72 -2.63
N SER A 38 -0.28 2.43 -2.60
CA SER A 38 -0.34 1.61 -3.81
C SER A 38 -1.52 2.05 -4.69
N VAL A 39 -1.45 1.79 -6.00
CA VAL A 39 -2.52 2.18 -6.95
C VAL A 39 -3.89 1.69 -6.50
N PRO A 40 -4.08 0.43 -6.04
CA PRO A 40 -5.37 -0.03 -5.52
C PRO A 40 -5.90 0.76 -4.32
N LYS A 41 -5.05 1.53 -3.64
CA LYS A 41 -5.43 2.39 -2.49
C LYS A 41 -5.77 3.83 -2.87
N ILE A 42 -5.69 4.19 -4.14
CA ILE A 42 -6.05 5.54 -4.60
C ILE A 42 -7.53 5.52 -4.95
N GLU A 43 -8.31 6.37 -4.31
CA GLU A 43 -9.74 6.48 -4.53
C GLU A 43 -10.05 6.89 -5.99
N ARG A 44 -11.13 6.33 -6.52
CA ARG A 44 -11.56 6.57 -7.89
C ARG A 44 -11.79 8.05 -8.20
N ASN A 45 -12.39 8.79 -7.25
CA ASN A 45 -12.61 10.23 -7.38
C ASN A 45 -11.32 11.06 -7.54
N ILE A 46 -10.17 10.54 -7.08
CA ILE A 46 -8.86 11.15 -7.27
C ILE A 46 -8.33 10.78 -8.67
N LEU A 47 -8.42 9.51 -9.06
CA LEU A 47 -7.99 9.06 -10.38
C LEU A 47 -8.80 9.75 -11.50
N ASP A 48 -10.09 9.97 -11.29
CA ASP A 48 -11.00 10.62 -12.24
C ASP A 48 -10.69 12.12 -12.49
N LEU A 49 -9.76 12.72 -11.73
CA LEU A 49 -9.23 14.06 -12.04
C LEU A 49 -8.33 14.09 -13.28
N GLY A 50 -8.04 12.93 -13.87
CA GLY A 50 -7.36 12.81 -15.16
C GLY A 50 -5.86 13.07 -15.09
N PHE A 51 -5.17 12.63 -14.06
CA PHE A 51 -3.71 12.69 -13.99
C PHE A 51 -3.06 11.91 -15.14
N ASP A 52 -1.98 12.46 -15.69
CA ASP A 52 -1.22 11.83 -16.77
C ASP A 52 -0.44 10.57 -16.31
N GLY A 53 -0.13 10.49 -15.02
CA GLY A 53 0.54 9.33 -14.45
C GLY A 53 0.58 9.35 -12.92
N VAL A 54 1.10 8.26 -12.38
CA VAL A 54 1.18 8.00 -10.93
C VAL A 54 2.55 7.44 -10.58
N VAL A 55 3.23 8.06 -9.63
CA VAL A 55 4.35 7.48 -8.89
C VAL A 55 3.79 7.04 -7.56
N SER A 56 3.71 5.75 -7.34
CA SER A 56 3.05 5.11 -6.21
C SER A 56 4.02 4.29 -5.34
N VAL A 57 3.52 3.77 -4.21
CA VAL A 57 4.29 2.93 -3.28
C VAL A 57 5.61 3.59 -2.85
N ALA A 58 5.55 4.90 -2.56
CA ALA A 58 6.71 5.72 -2.19
C ALA A 58 7.87 5.69 -3.22
N GLY A 59 7.53 5.60 -4.52
CA GLY A 59 8.52 5.57 -5.61
C GLY A 59 8.84 4.17 -6.15
N ALA A 60 8.31 3.11 -5.55
CA ALA A 60 8.57 1.75 -6.02
C ALA A 60 7.83 1.38 -7.32
N GLN A 61 6.84 2.18 -7.73
CA GLN A 61 6.10 1.94 -8.97
C GLN A 61 5.80 3.26 -9.67
N ALA A 62 5.89 3.28 -11.01
CA ALA A 62 5.46 4.40 -11.82
C ALA A 62 4.66 3.95 -13.04
N ASN A 63 3.58 4.69 -13.32
CA ASN A 63 2.72 4.49 -14.47
C ASN A 63 2.52 5.83 -15.22
N ILE A 64 2.37 5.75 -16.54
CA ILE A 64 1.84 6.83 -17.38
C ILE A 64 0.58 6.30 -18.06
N GLY A 65 -0.58 6.91 -17.73
CA GLY A 65 -1.86 6.31 -18.07
C GLY A 65 -1.90 4.87 -17.54
N ASP A 66 -2.31 3.94 -18.38
CA ASP A 66 -2.38 2.50 -18.04
C ASP A 66 -1.03 1.77 -18.24
N LYS A 67 0.01 2.46 -18.74
CA LYS A 67 1.30 1.85 -19.01
C LYS A 67 2.19 1.87 -17.77
N LEU A 68 2.50 0.67 -17.24
CA LEU A 68 3.52 0.49 -16.23
C LEU A 68 4.90 0.81 -16.83
N LEU A 69 5.64 1.74 -16.23
CA LEU A 69 7.02 2.08 -16.62
C LEU A 69 8.02 1.19 -15.88
N PHE A 70 7.85 1.09 -14.57
CA PHE A 70 8.64 0.19 -13.74
C PHE A 70 7.89 -0.16 -12.46
N GLN A 71 8.31 -1.27 -11.84
CA GLN A 71 7.89 -1.70 -10.53
C GLN A 71 9.07 -2.40 -9.85
N HIS A 72 9.41 -1.95 -8.64
CA HIS A 72 10.34 -2.64 -7.76
C HIS A 72 9.53 -3.53 -6.81
N LEU A 73 9.82 -4.82 -6.84
CA LEU A 73 9.20 -5.79 -5.95
C LEU A 73 10.12 -6.07 -4.76
N VAL A 74 9.53 -6.32 -3.62
CA VAL A 74 10.24 -6.93 -2.48
C VAL A 74 10.60 -8.36 -2.87
N SER A 75 11.82 -8.78 -2.60
CA SER A 75 12.24 -10.15 -2.92
C SER A 75 11.43 -11.18 -2.13
N PRO A 76 11.19 -12.37 -2.69
CA PRO A 76 10.51 -13.46 -1.99
C PRO A 76 11.17 -13.78 -0.64
N GLU A 77 12.49 -13.81 -0.61
CA GLU A 77 13.28 -14.10 0.58
C GLU A 77 13.10 -13.02 1.66
N ALA A 78 12.99 -11.74 1.27
CA ALA A 78 12.75 -10.65 2.20
C ALA A 78 11.34 -10.72 2.80
N ILE A 79 10.34 -11.09 2.00
CA ILE A 79 8.97 -11.31 2.50
C ILE A 79 8.98 -12.45 3.53
N ASP A 80 9.58 -13.58 3.19
CA ASP A 80 9.62 -14.77 4.07
C ASP A 80 10.41 -14.49 5.37
N ALA A 81 11.53 -13.77 5.29
CA ALA A 81 12.29 -13.33 6.45
C ALA A 81 11.49 -12.41 7.36
N ALA A 82 10.80 -11.43 6.79
CA ALA A 82 9.92 -10.53 7.56
C ALA A 82 8.75 -11.29 8.21
N MET A 83 8.16 -12.26 7.51
CA MET A 83 7.07 -13.07 8.07
C MET A 83 7.55 -13.96 9.23
N ALA A 84 8.75 -14.53 9.14
CA ALA A 84 9.36 -15.28 10.22
C ALA A 84 9.63 -14.37 11.44
N TYR A 85 10.20 -13.19 11.20
CA TYR A 85 10.45 -12.18 12.22
C TYR A 85 9.17 -11.73 12.92
N PHE A 86 8.10 -11.46 12.16
CA PHE A 86 6.80 -11.08 12.73
C PHE A 86 6.22 -12.17 13.64
N ALA A 87 6.35 -13.43 13.22
CA ALA A 87 5.91 -14.56 14.04
C ALA A 87 6.72 -14.69 15.34
N GLU A 88 8.04 -14.53 15.29
CA GLU A 88 8.95 -14.61 16.45
C GLU A 88 8.67 -13.51 17.47
N HIS A 89 8.40 -12.28 17.00
CA HIS A 89 8.21 -11.11 17.84
C HIS A 89 6.72 -10.75 18.08
N HIS A 90 5.80 -11.69 17.82
CA HIS A 90 4.35 -11.52 18.04
C HIS A 90 3.75 -10.28 17.38
N ILE A 91 4.32 -9.88 16.21
CA ILE A 91 3.78 -8.77 15.40
C ILE A 91 2.61 -9.32 14.59
N GLU A 92 1.39 -9.17 15.10
CA GLU A 92 0.18 -9.71 14.47
C GLU A 92 -0.44 -8.80 13.41
N SER A 93 -0.16 -7.49 13.47
CA SER A 93 -0.81 -6.50 12.63
C SER A 93 0.13 -5.99 11.53
N TYR A 94 0.00 -6.53 10.33
CA TYR A 94 0.82 -6.14 9.17
C TYR A 94 0.06 -6.27 7.86
N GLN A 95 0.58 -5.60 6.83
CA GLN A 95 0.05 -5.63 5.48
C GLN A 95 1.18 -5.59 4.46
N TRP A 96 0.93 -6.23 3.31
CA TRP A 96 1.74 -6.12 2.10
C TRP A 96 0.94 -5.44 0.99
N GLN A 97 1.61 -4.63 0.18
CA GLN A 97 0.97 -3.83 -0.87
C GLN A 97 1.67 -4.06 -2.21
N GLY A 98 0.91 -4.45 -3.20
CA GLY A 98 1.33 -4.65 -4.57
C GLY A 98 0.48 -3.86 -5.56
N ALA A 99 0.79 -4.01 -6.85
CA ALA A 99 0.01 -3.42 -7.93
C ALA A 99 -1.39 -4.05 -8.03
N ASP A 100 -1.48 -5.34 -7.79
CA ASP A 100 -2.67 -6.14 -8.04
C ASP A 100 -3.47 -6.45 -6.76
N GLY A 101 -2.88 -6.22 -5.60
CA GLY A 101 -3.53 -6.59 -4.34
C GLY A 101 -2.92 -5.97 -3.09
N MET A 102 -3.72 -6.08 -2.06
CA MET A 102 -3.43 -5.71 -0.68
C MET A 102 -3.60 -6.98 0.15
N TYR A 103 -2.54 -7.42 0.80
CA TYR A 103 -2.53 -8.64 1.58
C TYR A 103 -2.40 -8.28 3.05
N ILE A 104 -3.40 -8.64 3.85
CA ILE A 104 -3.49 -8.22 5.25
C ILE A 104 -3.52 -9.42 6.19
N SER A 105 -2.86 -9.26 7.34
CA SER A 105 -2.99 -10.21 8.43
C SER A 105 -4.35 -10.10 9.11
N GLU A 106 -4.78 -11.15 9.80
CA GLU A 106 -5.97 -11.13 10.66
C GLU A 106 -5.87 -10.06 11.75
N GLY A 107 -4.68 -9.83 12.32
CA GLY A 107 -4.45 -8.74 13.27
C GLY A 107 -4.69 -7.36 12.67
N TYR A 108 -4.27 -7.13 11.43
CA TYR A 108 -4.55 -5.88 10.73
C TYR A 108 -6.04 -5.71 10.41
N ARG A 109 -6.73 -6.79 10.02
CA ARG A 109 -8.18 -6.79 9.84
C ARG A 109 -8.90 -6.32 11.12
N ARG A 110 -8.58 -6.94 12.26
CA ARG A 110 -9.12 -6.53 13.57
C ARG A 110 -8.82 -5.07 13.90
N HIS A 111 -7.59 -4.61 13.59
CA HIS A 111 -7.21 -3.21 13.78
C HIS A 111 -8.09 -2.26 12.95
N LEU A 112 -8.35 -2.54 11.68
CA LEU A 112 -9.23 -1.73 10.84
C LEU A 112 -10.67 -1.71 11.39
N GLU A 113 -11.20 -2.84 11.78
CA GLU A 113 -12.55 -2.96 12.35
C GLU A 113 -12.70 -2.18 13.66
N SER A 114 -11.68 -2.20 14.52
CA SER A 114 -11.65 -1.40 15.76
C SER A 114 -11.70 0.11 15.51
N LYS A 115 -11.25 0.55 14.32
CA LYS A 115 -11.33 1.94 13.86
C LYS A 115 -12.62 2.25 13.09
N GLY A 116 -13.60 1.33 13.09
CA GLY A 116 -14.85 1.47 12.33
C GLY A 116 -14.67 1.35 10.82
N LYS A 117 -13.51 0.90 10.34
CA LYS A 117 -13.24 0.69 8.92
C LYS A 117 -13.61 -0.73 8.50
N THR A 118 -14.15 -0.86 7.29
CA THR A 118 -14.45 -2.16 6.70
C THR A 118 -13.38 -2.50 5.67
N TRP A 119 -12.69 -3.62 5.85
CA TRP A 119 -11.57 -4.05 5.00
C TRP A 119 -12.00 -4.69 3.69
N ASN A 120 -13.20 -5.29 3.63
CA ASN A 120 -13.70 -6.04 2.47
C ASN A 120 -14.93 -5.41 1.80
N ARG A 121 -15.17 -4.12 2.02
CA ARG A 121 -16.35 -3.42 1.48
C ARG A 121 -15.93 -2.17 0.69
N GLY A 122 -16.82 -1.73 -0.20
CA GLY A 122 -16.61 -0.57 -1.04
C GLY A 122 -15.75 -0.88 -2.27
N GLU A 123 -15.18 0.15 -2.87
CA GLU A 123 -14.45 0.03 -4.15
C GLU A 123 -13.15 -0.79 -4.05
N PHE A 124 -12.58 -0.90 -2.86
CA PHE A 124 -11.32 -1.62 -2.64
C PHE A 124 -11.50 -3.12 -2.36
N ALA A 125 -12.72 -3.60 -2.12
CA ALA A 125 -12.98 -4.99 -1.71
C ALA A 125 -12.28 -6.03 -2.59
N ARG A 126 -12.20 -5.78 -3.90
CA ARG A 126 -11.57 -6.69 -4.88
C ARG A 126 -10.05 -6.79 -4.78
N PHE A 127 -9.42 -5.86 -4.06
CA PHE A 127 -7.95 -5.80 -3.91
C PHE A 127 -7.46 -6.30 -2.55
N TRP A 128 -8.38 -6.54 -1.61
CA TRP A 128 -8.04 -6.93 -0.26
C TRP A 128 -8.14 -8.44 -0.10
N HIS A 129 -7.06 -9.05 0.37
CA HIS A 129 -6.95 -10.48 0.60
C HIS A 129 -6.46 -10.72 2.03
N LEU A 130 -7.06 -11.68 2.74
CA LEU A 130 -6.53 -12.18 4.00
C LEU A 130 -5.38 -13.14 3.71
N LEU A 131 -4.26 -12.95 4.40
CA LEU A 131 -3.05 -13.76 4.18
C LEU A 131 -3.25 -15.24 4.53
N ASP A 132 -4.07 -15.53 5.52
CA ASP A 132 -4.42 -16.89 5.94
C ASP A 132 -5.38 -17.62 4.99
N GLU A 133 -6.02 -16.89 4.08
CA GLU A 133 -6.88 -17.43 3.01
C GLU A 133 -6.13 -17.62 1.68
N ILE A 134 -4.86 -17.22 1.62
CA ILE A 134 -4.06 -17.38 0.39
C ILE A 134 -3.60 -18.82 0.27
N ASP A 135 -3.94 -19.43 -0.86
CA ASP A 135 -3.44 -20.75 -1.21
C ASP A 135 -1.97 -20.67 -1.65
N VAL A 136 -1.06 -21.10 -0.77
CA VAL A 136 0.38 -21.19 -1.07
C VAL A 136 0.64 -22.53 -1.73
N PRO A 137 1.06 -22.56 -3.02
CA PRO A 137 1.29 -23.80 -3.73
C PRO A 137 2.30 -24.71 -3.03
N ALA A 138 2.09 -26.02 -3.10
CA ALA A 138 3.00 -27.00 -2.50
C ALA A 138 4.44 -26.81 -3.03
N GLY A 139 5.40 -26.69 -2.11
CA GLY A 139 6.82 -26.47 -2.43
C GLY A 139 7.19 -25.01 -2.71
N SER A 140 6.24 -24.07 -2.56
CA SER A 140 6.47 -22.62 -2.60
C SER A 140 6.36 -22.01 -1.21
N THR A 141 6.72 -20.73 -1.09
CA THR A 141 6.56 -19.92 0.12
C THR A 141 5.64 -18.75 -0.17
N LEU A 142 5.22 -18.03 0.87
CA LEU A 142 4.40 -16.84 0.71
C LEU A 142 5.08 -15.80 -0.18
N GLY A 143 6.38 -15.57 0.01
CA GLY A 143 7.16 -14.62 -0.79
C GLY A 143 7.14 -14.92 -2.29
N HIS A 144 7.07 -16.21 -2.67
CA HIS A 144 6.94 -16.63 -4.06
C HIS A 144 5.50 -16.64 -4.58
N THR A 145 4.51 -16.41 -3.70
CA THR A 145 3.09 -16.44 -4.05
C THR A 145 2.53 -15.04 -4.26
N ILE A 146 2.99 -14.05 -3.50
CA ILE A 146 2.53 -12.66 -3.60
C ILE A 146 3.60 -11.76 -4.23
N HIS A 147 3.14 -10.79 -5.04
CA HIS A 147 4.02 -9.82 -5.70
C HIS A 147 3.74 -8.42 -5.14
N VAL A 148 4.59 -7.97 -4.24
CA VAL A 148 4.39 -6.74 -3.47
C VAL A 148 5.62 -5.83 -3.53
N SER A 149 5.39 -4.54 -3.40
CA SER A 149 6.43 -3.52 -3.43
C SER A 149 6.63 -2.82 -2.09
N LYS A 150 5.79 -3.13 -1.10
CA LYS A 150 5.85 -2.50 0.23
C LYS A 150 5.21 -3.39 1.27
N GLY A 151 5.85 -3.48 2.44
CA GLY A 151 5.26 -3.95 3.69
C GLY A 151 5.04 -2.82 4.68
N SER A 152 4.12 -3.02 5.61
CA SER A 152 3.95 -2.17 6.78
C SER A 152 3.44 -3.02 7.93
N TYR A 153 3.93 -2.75 9.14
CA TYR A 153 3.47 -3.39 10.34
C TYR A 153 3.06 -2.36 11.38
N PHE A 154 2.27 -2.77 12.34
CA PHE A 154 1.75 -1.95 13.40
C PHE A 154 1.93 -2.69 14.71
N THR A 155 2.61 -2.05 15.65
CA THR A 155 2.78 -2.57 17.00
C THR A 155 1.71 -1.99 17.94
N GLY A 156 1.45 -2.69 19.03
CA GLY A 156 0.68 -2.16 20.14
C GLY A 156 1.45 -1.06 20.91
N PRO A 157 0.86 -0.51 21.98
CA PRO A 157 1.49 0.52 22.79
C PRO A 157 2.75 0.02 23.55
N GLU A 158 2.84 -1.27 23.78
CA GLU A 158 3.99 -1.95 24.43
C GLU A 158 4.44 -3.09 23.51
N PRO A 159 5.25 -2.79 22.47
CA PRO A 159 5.72 -3.82 21.56
C PRO A 159 6.83 -4.65 22.19
N ASP A 160 6.87 -5.94 21.84
CA ASP A 160 7.94 -6.87 22.28
C ASP A 160 9.31 -6.49 21.72
N VAL A 161 9.34 -5.74 20.62
CA VAL A 161 10.53 -5.27 19.94
C VAL A 161 10.37 -3.82 19.50
N SER A 162 11.43 -3.01 19.61
CA SER A 162 11.40 -1.62 19.19
C SER A 162 11.39 -1.49 17.65
N PHE A 163 11.03 -0.31 17.16
CA PHE A 163 11.14 -0.01 15.73
C PHE A 163 12.59 -0.07 15.25
N GLU A 164 13.50 0.44 16.05
CA GLU A 164 14.94 0.48 15.76
C GLU A 164 15.53 -0.93 15.67
N ASP A 165 15.16 -1.83 16.57
CA ASP A 165 15.59 -3.23 16.53
C ASP A 165 15.03 -3.93 15.30
N THR A 166 13.74 -3.75 15.00
CA THR A 166 13.13 -4.32 13.80
C THR A 166 13.81 -3.81 12.52
N GLN A 167 14.13 -2.52 12.45
CA GLN A 167 14.84 -1.94 11.32
C GLN A 167 16.26 -2.54 11.20
N HIS A 168 16.97 -2.69 12.30
CA HIS A 168 18.30 -3.27 12.31
C HIS A 168 18.29 -4.73 11.85
N ASP A 169 17.39 -5.54 12.38
CA ASP A 169 17.35 -6.98 12.14
C ASP A 169 16.87 -7.31 10.72
N LEU A 170 15.95 -6.52 10.17
CA LEU A 170 15.46 -6.69 8.81
C LEU A 170 16.30 -5.99 7.73
N ALA A 171 17.19 -5.05 8.10
CA ALA A 171 18.02 -4.30 7.14
C ALA A 171 18.80 -5.16 6.12
N PRO A 172 19.29 -6.38 6.45
CA PRO A 172 19.98 -7.22 5.47
C PRO A 172 19.10 -7.68 4.29
N TRP A 173 17.78 -7.59 4.41
CA TRP A 173 16.80 -8.08 3.42
C TRP A 173 16.21 -6.95 2.57
N PHE A 174 16.28 -5.70 3.03
CA PHE A 174 15.69 -4.50 2.44
C PHE A 174 16.75 -3.42 2.20
#